data_ec0f91132be05ae4aa016f1895c1c76a
#
_entry.id   ec0f91132be05ae4aa016f1895c1c76a
#
_cell.length_a   1.000
_cell.length_b   1.000
_cell.length_c   1.000
_cell.angle_alpha   90.00
_cell.angle_beta   90.00
_cell.angle_gamma   90.00
#
_symmetry.space_group_name_H-M   'P 1'
#
loop_
_entity.id
_entity.type
_entity.pdbx_description
1 polymer ?
#
loop_
_entity_poly.entity_id
_entity_poly.type
_entity_poly.pdbx_seq_one_letter_code
_entity_poly.pdbx_strand_id
1 'polypeptide(L)'
;MIKKLAISAIVLASSFLTASEVNVYSHRHYDSDKILFKKFEETTGIKVNIVTAKAEELVSKLAIEGENTPADVLITADIGNLHEAKSRNLLQTIDSNTLNTNIPAHLRDANKEWFALTKRARIFVYNPEKINEADLSDYLSLTNPKLKGKIITRSSTNAYNKALLASIIANHGEAKALEFTKGLVANFARDPKGSDRDQIRAVAAGDGDLAIVNTYYLGVMLNGEDKKDIEIAKSVKIFFPAQETTGTHMNISGAGVTKFAKNKENAVKLIEFLSSSEAQSTFAEGNHEYPVNPNVKPSATVASWGTFKEDTIDLTKIGENTKKAVDIATQGNWK
;
A
#
# COMPACT_ATOMS: atom_id res chain seq x y z
N MET A 1 84.22 -0.49 -0.60
CA MET A 1 83.08 0.35 -0.32
C MET A 1 81.88 -0.20 -1.09
N ILE A 2 81.03 -0.93 -0.43
CA ILE A 2 79.85 -1.56 -1.05
C ILE A 2 78.65 -0.70 -0.65
N LYS A 3 77.99 0.00 -1.62
CA LYS A 3 76.77 0.77 -1.41
C LYS A 3 75.63 -0.18 -1.39
N LYS A 4 74.93 -0.27 -0.25
CA LYS A 4 73.61 -0.96 -0.11
C LYS A 4 72.51 -0.05 -0.68
N LEU A 5 71.89 -0.47 -1.78
CA LEU A 5 70.62 0.10 -2.25
C LEU A 5 69.49 -0.49 -1.41
N ALA A 6 68.79 0.37 -0.69
CA ALA A 6 67.55 0.00 -0.05
C ALA A 6 66.38 0.21 -1.04
N ILE A 7 65.74 -0.88 -1.47
CA ILE A 7 64.54 -0.85 -2.29
C ILE A 7 63.35 -0.74 -1.33
N SER A 8 62.72 0.43 -1.24
CA SER A 8 61.43 0.62 -0.54
C SER A 8 60.31 0.10 -1.42
N ALA A 9 59.73 -1.04 -1.05
CA ALA A 9 58.49 -1.54 -1.67
C ALA A 9 57.31 -0.73 -1.15
N ILE A 10 56.74 0.11 -2.01
CA ILE A 10 55.46 0.78 -1.75
C ILE A 10 54.36 -0.26 -2.02
N VAL A 11 53.76 -0.81 -0.96
CA VAL A 11 52.58 -1.63 -1.06
C VAL A 11 51.37 -0.69 -1.30
N LEU A 12 50.95 -0.59 -2.55
CA LEU A 12 49.64 0.01 -2.88
C LEU A 12 48.58 -0.94 -2.37
N ALA A 13 48.00 -0.61 -1.23
CA ALA A 13 46.73 -1.20 -0.78
C ALA A 13 45.62 -0.68 -1.70
N SER A 14 45.31 -1.41 -2.76
CA SER A 14 44.09 -1.21 -3.53
C SER A 14 42.89 -1.60 -2.63
N SER A 15 42.32 -0.60 -1.96
CA SER A 15 41.01 -0.71 -1.36
C SER A 15 40.01 -1.00 -2.50
N PHE A 16 39.61 -2.24 -2.64
CA PHE A 16 38.40 -2.55 -3.41
C PHE A 16 37.25 -1.82 -2.72
N LEU A 17 36.86 -0.65 -3.23
CA LEU A 17 35.59 -0.07 -2.92
C LEU A 17 34.54 -1.05 -3.46
N THR A 18 34.04 -1.93 -2.62
CA THR A 18 32.79 -2.63 -2.92
C THR A 18 31.73 -1.54 -3.12
N ALA A 19 31.14 -1.50 -4.30
CA ALA A 19 30.07 -0.53 -4.58
C ALA A 19 29.01 -0.64 -3.48
N SER A 20 28.72 0.47 -2.83
CA SER A 20 27.68 0.50 -1.78
C SER A 20 26.34 0.16 -2.41
N GLU A 21 25.61 -0.79 -1.86
CA GLU A 21 24.35 -1.27 -2.43
C GLU A 21 23.26 -1.48 -1.37
N VAL A 22 22.02 -1.58 -1.82
CA VAL A 22 20.86 -2.02 -1.05
C VAL A 22 19.99 -2.93 -1.90
N ASN A 23 19.59 -4.08 -1.33
CA ASN A 23 18.82 -5.10 -2.01
C ASN A 23 17.36 -5.04 -1.54
N VAL A 24 16.43 -4.82 -2.47
CA VAL A 24 15.03 -4.55 -2.19
C VAL A 24 14.15 -5.68 -2.74
N TYR A 25 13.37 -6.30 -1.87
CA TYR A 25 12.24 -7.13 -2.26
C TYR A 25 10.99 -6.27 -2.29
N SER A 26 10.41 -6.03 -3.48
CA SER A 26 9.31 -5.10 -3.69
C SER A 26 8.11 -5.75 -4.37
N HIS A 27 6.94 -5.63 -3.74
CA HIS A 27 5.65 -5.87 -4.39
C HIS A 27 5.22 -4.67 -5.24
N ARG A 28 5.76 -3.47 -4.99
CA ARG A 28 5.51 -2.28 -5.81
C ARG A 28 6.33 -2.35 -7.10
N HIS A 29 5.74 -1.85 -8.18
CA HIS A 29 6.33 -1.90 -9.53
C HIS A 29 5.93 -0.70 -10.40
N TYR A 30 5.52 0.41 -9.76
CA TYR A 30 5.12 1.62 -10.46
C TYR A 30 6.32 2.37 -11.03
N ASP A 31 6.10 3.19 -12.05
CA ASP A 31 7.17 3.99 -12.65
C ASP A 31 7.73 5.05 -11.67
N SER A 32 6.88 5.57 -10.77
CA SER A 32 7.33 6.44 -9.68
C SER A 32 8.36 5.76 -8.77
N ASP A 33 8.21 4.45 -8.49
CA ASP A 33 9.18 3.71 -7.68
C ASP A 33 10.54 3.63 -8.39
N LYS A 34 10.54 3.36 -9.71
CA LYS A 34 11.77 3.31 -10.54
C LYS A 34 12.48 4.66 -10.58
N ILE A 35 11.71 5.75 -10.75
CA ILE A 35 12.24 7.12 -10.74
C ILE A 35 12.92 7.41 -9.39
N LEU A 36 12.27 7.06 -8.28
CA LEU A 36 12.80 7.31 -6.95
C LEU A 36 14.03 6.47 -6.63
N PHE A 37 14.06 5.18 -7.00
CA PHE A 37 15.25 4.36 -6.80
C PHE A 37 16.43 4.89 -7.60
N LYS A 38 16.21 5.27 -8.86
CA LYS A 38 17.26 5.90 -9.68
C LYS A 38 17.76 7.20 -9.04
N LYS A 39 16.87 8.04 -8.54
CA LYS A 39 17.23 9.30 -7.88
C LYS A 39 18.00 9.06 -6.58
N PHE A 40 17.63 8.05 -5.82
CA PHE A 40 18.40 7.64 -4.64
C PHE A 40 19.83 7.22 -5.02
N GLU A 41 20.00 6.43 -6.08
CA GLU A 41 21.32 6.04 -6.59
C GLU A 41 22.15 7.27 -7.02
N GLU A 42 21.55 8.20 -7.76
CA GLU A 42 22.21 9.41 -8.24
C GLU A 42 22.67 10.33 -7.10
N THR A 43 21.86 10.42 -6.02
CA THR A 43 22.15 11.32 -4.90
C THR A 43 23.08 10.74 -3.85
N THR A 44 23.09 9.41 -3.69
CA THR A 44 23.83 8.75 -2.61
C THR A 44 25.02 7.92 -3.08
N GLY A 45 25.07 7.56 -4.36
CA GLY A 45 26.03 6.59 -4.91
C GLY A 45 25.74 5.14 -4.46
N ILE A 46 24.61 4.89 -3.78
CA ILE A 46 24.20 3.55 -3.31
C ILE A 46 23.34 2.90 -4.40
N LYS A 47 23.81 1.77 -4.94
CA LYS A 47 23.07 1.02 -5.96
C LYS A 47 21.85 0.32 -5.36
N VAL A 48 20.70 0.36 -6.05
CA VAL A 48 19.46 -0.32 -5.64
C VAL A 48 19.21 -1.55 -6.52
N ASN A 49 19.34 -2.73 -5.95
CA ASN A 49 19.03 -3.99 -6.62
C ASN A 49 17.60 -4.43 -6.24
N ILE A 50 16.74 -4.67 -7.23
CA ILE A 50 15.32 -4.91 -6.99
C ILE A 50 14.92 -6.30 -7.47
N VAL A 51 14.22 -7.03 -6.60
CA VAL A 51 13.48 -8.25 -6.93
C VAL A 51 11.99 -7.97 -6.76
N THR A 52 11.23 -8.12 -7.83
CA THR A 52 9.79 -7.88 -7.83
C THR A 52 9.02 -9.19 -7.91
N ALA A 53 8.08 -9.39 -6.97
CA ALA A 53 7.15 -10.53 -6.96
C ALA A 53 5.88 -10.17 -6.17
N LYS A 54 4.95 -11.12 -6.03
CA LYS A 54 3.80 -10.94 -5.13
C LYS A 54 4.27 -10.85 -3.68
N ALA A 55 3.54 -10.08 -2.87
CA ALA A 55 3.96 -9.83 -1.49
C ALA A 55 4.08 -11.11 -0.66
N GLU A 56 3.11 -12.02 -0.79
CA GLU A 56 3.12 -13.31 -0.09
C GLU A 56 4.32 -14.19 -0.50
N GLU A 57 4.71 -14.13 -1.78
CA GLU A 57 5.89 -14.85 -2.31
C GLU A 57 7.17 -14.25 -1.71
N LEU A 58 7.29 -12.92 -1.62
CA LEU A 58 8.45 -12.24 -1.04
C LEU A 58 8.59 -12.52 0.45
N VAL A 59 7.48 -12.49 1.21
CA VAL A 59 7.49 -12.83 2.64
C VAL A 59 7.89 -14.30 2.85
N SER A 60 7.36 -15.21 2.03
CA SER A 60 7.74 -16.64 2.08
C SER A 60 9.21 -16.85 1.70
N LYS A 61 9.70 -16.14 0.70
CA LYS A 61 11.09 -16.17 0.26
C LYS A 61 12.04 -15.72 1.37
N LEU A 62 11.74 -14.60 2.04
CA LEU A 62 12.53 -14.14 3.20
C LEU A 62 12.59 -15.19 4.30
N ALA A 63 11.48 -15.86 4.60
CA ALA A 63 11.43 -16.89 5.64
C ALA A 63 12.24 -18.13 5.28
N ILE A 64 12.27 -18.53 4.00
CA ILE A 64 13.04 -19.69 3.53
C ILE A 64 14.54 -19.36 3.51
N GLU A 65 14.91 -18.18 3.06
CA GLU A 65 16.29 -17.74 2.96
C GLU A 65 16.93 -17.50 4.33
N GLY A 66 16.14 -17.07 5.34
CA GLY A 66 16.61 -16.83 6.71
C GLY A 66 17.84 -15.92 6.72
N GLU A 67 18.91 -16.35 7.41
CA GLU A 67 20.17 -15.62 7.53
C GLU A 67 20.92 -15.42 6.18
N ASN A 68 20.58 -16.23 5.18
CA ASN A 68 21.21 -16.17 3.86
C ASN A 68 20.47 -15.23 2.90
N THR A 69 19.40 -14.55 3.34
CA THR A 69 18.68 -13.63 2.48
C THR A 69 19.62 -12.52 1.96
N PRO A 70 19.60 -12.21 0.65
CA PRO A 70 20.26 -11.04 0.13
C PRO A 70 19.47 -9.75 0.39
N ALA A 71 18.17 -9.84 0.71
CA ALA A 71 17.31 -8.68 0.82
C ALA A 71 17.57 -7.87 2.08
N ASP A 72 17.73 -6.56 1.91
CA ASP A 72 17.90 -5.59 2.99
C ASP A 72 16.57 -4.90 3.34
N VAL A 73 15.70 -4.69 2.34
CA VAL A 73 14.41 -4.02 2.50
C VAL A 73 13.30 -4.88 1.90
N LEU A 74 12.19 -4.99 2.64
CA LEU A 74 10.91 -5.48 2.13
C LEU A 74 9.96 -4.30 1.92
N ILE A 75 9.39 -4.17 0.72
CA ILE A 75 8.34 -3.18 0.40
C ILE A 75 7.08 -3.92 -0.02
N THR A 76 5.96 -3.67 0.65
CA THR A 76 4.65 -4.22 0.29
C THR A 76 3.63 -3.13 0.02
N ALA A 77 2.60 -3.46 -0.75
CA ALA A 77 1.49 -2.56 -1.05
C ALA A 77 0.26 -2.84 -0.17
N ASP A 78 0.45 -3.39 1.03
CA ASP A 78 -0.63 -3.75 1.93
C ASP A 78 -0.12 -4.00 3.35
N ILE A 79 -0.87 -3.53 4.36
CA ILE A 79 -0.52 -3.70 5.78
C ILE A 79 -0.52 -5.17 6.22
N GLY A 80 -1.40 -6.01 5.66
CA GLY A 80 -1.48 -7.43 6.04
C GLY A 80 -0.17 -8.18 5.78
N ASN A 81 0.48 -7.89 4.66
CA ASN A 81 1.77 -8.50 4.32
C ASN A 81 2.94 -7.97 5.17
N LEU A 82 2.92 -6.68 5.55
CA LEU A 82 3.89 -6.13 6.51
C LEU A 82 3.73 -6.77 7.89
N HIS A 83 2.49 -6.92 8.35
CA HIS A 83 2.19 -7.58 9.60
C HIS A 83 2.60 -9.07 9.58
N GLU A 84 2.34 -9.78 8.48
CA GLU A 84 2.79 -11.16 8.31
C GLU A 84 4.32 -11.28 8.41
N ALA A 85 5.06 -10.39 7.74
CA ALA A 85 6.52 -10.36 7.83
C ALA A 85 6.99 -10.09 9.26
N LYS A 86 6.38 -9.13 9.96
CA LYS A 86 6.66 -8.82 11.37
C LYS A 86 6.34 -10.01 12.27
N SER A 87 5.15 -10.60 12.17
CA SER A 87 4.70 -11.71 13.02
C SER A 87 5.59 -12.95 12.91
N ARG A 88 6.24 -13.11 11.75
CA ARG A 88 7.24 -14.17 11.49
C ARG A 88 8.66 -13.76 11.86
N ASN A 89 8.86 -12.61 12.54
CA ASN A 89 10.17 -12.08 12.93
C ASN A 89 11.15 -11.92 11.76
N LEU A 90 10.64 -11.48 10.61
CA LEU A 90 11.41 -11.26 9.38
C LEU A 90 11.89 -9.82 9.22
N LEU A 91 11.44 -8.91 10.09
CA LEU A 91 11.83 -7.51 10.13
C LEU A 91 12.61 -7.19 11.40
N GLN A 92 13.28 -6.04 11.40
CA GLN A 92 14.00 -5.56 12.57
C GLN A 92 13.62 -4.10 12.90
N THR A 93 13.76 -3.75 14.16
CA THR A 93 13.52 -2.37 14.64
C THR A 93 14.51 -1.39 14.00
N ILE A 94 14.00 -0.25 13.55
CA ILE A 94 14.79 0.88 13.06
C ILE A 94 14.56 2.08 13.98
N ASP A 95 15.61 2.64 14.54
CA ASP A 95 15.53 3.91 15.26
C ASP A 95 16.08 5.03 14.36
N SER A 96 15.16 5.82 13.80
CA SER A 96 15.46 6.96 12.91
C SER A 96 14.60 8.15 13.29
N ASN A 97 15.26 9.26 13.64
CA ASN A 97 14.59 10.52 13.89
C ASN A 97 13.89 11.05 12.62
N THR A 98 14.50 10.87 11.47
CA THR A 98 13.94 11.24 10.16
C THR A 98 12.59 10.55 9.92
N LEU A 99 12.54 9.23 10.08
CA LEU A 99 11.31 8.45 9.91
C LEU A 99 10.26 8.83 10.97
N ASN A 100 10.69 9.06 12.19
CA ASN A 100 9.78 9.49 13.28
C ASN A 100 9.16 10.87 13.02
N THR A 101 9.87 11.76 12.34
CA THR A 101 9.40 13.11 11.97
C THR A 101 8.52 13.08 10.74
N ASN A 102 8.92 12.33 9.72
CA ASN A 102 8.25 12.31 8.41
C ASN A 102 6.99 11.45 8.39
N ILE A 103 6.88 10.45 9.28
CA ILE A 103 5.78 9.48 9.27
C ILE A 103 5.05 9.53 10.62
N PRO A 104 3.78 9.96 10.67
CA PRO A 104 2.97 9.99 11.88
C PRO A 104 2.89 8.63 12.58
N ALA A 105 2.72 8.64 13.91
CA ALA A 105 2.78 7.44 14.74
C ALA A 105 1.76 6.35 14.33
N HIS A 106 0.56 6.73 13.89
CA HIS A 106 -0.47 5.79 13.43
C HIS A 106 -0.18 5.17 12.05
N LEU A 107 0.85 5.66 11.33
CA LEU A 107 1.29 5.15 10.03
C LEU A 107 2.62 4.38 10.11
N ARG A 108 3.03 3.98 11.30
CA ARG A 108 4.23 3.16 11.52
C ARG A 108 4.00 2.16 12.63
N ASP A 109 4.77 1.10 12.63
CA ASP A 109 4.73 0.09 13.69
C ASP A 109 5.12 0.66 15.06
N ALA A 110 4.45 0.25 16.12
CA ALA A 110 4.77 0.67 17.48
C ALA A 110 6.21 0.30 17.90
N ASN A 111 6.72 -0.85 17.41
CA ASN A 111 8.10 -1.29 17.61
C ASN A 111 9.05 -0.81 16.50
N LYS A 112 8.58 0.06 15.60
CA LYS A 112 9.37 0.63 14.50
C LYS A 112 9.97 -0.43 13.55
N GLU A 113 9.27 -1.54 13.33
CA GLU A 113 9.71 -2.60 12.41
C GLU A 113 9.25 -2.35 10.98
N TRP A 114 8.21 -1.54 10.76
CA TRP A 114 7.76 -1.07 9.46
C TRP A 114 7.26 0.37 9.50
N PHE A 115 7.30 1.02 8.33
CA PHE A 115 6.92 2.41 8.11
C PHE A 115 6.08 2.51 6.83
N ALA A 116 4.98 3.25 6.88
CA ALA A 116 4.21 3.54 5.67
C ALA A 116 5.00 4.44 4.71
N LEU A 117 4.86 4.19 3.42
CA LEU A 117 5.44 5.02 2.34
C LEU A 117 4.37 5.81 1.59
N THR A 118 3.19 5.24 1.42
CA THR A 118 2.02 5.88 0.82
C THR A 118 0.76 5.37 1.48
N LYS A 119 -0.35 6.11 1.36
CA LYS A 119 -1.67 5.67 1.82
C LYS A 119 -2.74 5.88 0.75
N ARG A 120 -3.83 5.13 0.84
CA ARG A 120 -5.00 5.22 -0.04
C ARG A 120 -6.26 4.90 0.73
N ALA A 121 -7.34 5.59 0.35
CA ALA A 121 -8.66 5.35 0.89
C ALA A 121 -9.39 4.26 0.08
N ARG A 122 -10.19 3.44 0.76
CA ARG A 122 -11.09 2.49 0.14
C ARG A 122 -12.48 3.12 0.05
N ILE A 123 -12.86 3.54 -1.14
CA ILE A 123 -14.02 4.38 -1.41
C ILE A 123 -15.10 3.64 -2.19
N PHE A 124 -16.26 4.26 -2.32
CA PHE A 124 -17.23 3.87 -3.32
C PHE A 124 -17.09 4.77 -4.56
N VAL A 125 -17.14 4.16 -5.74
CA VAL A 125 -17.45 4.85 -6.99
C VAL A 125 -18.82 4.40 -7.44
N TYR A 126 -19.66 5.33 -7.92
CA TYR A 126 -21.05 5.04 -8.27
C TYR A 126 -21.52 5.84 -9.47
N ASN A 127 -22.54 5.32 -10.14
CA ASN A 127 -23.27 6.04 -11.18
C ASN A 127 -24.29 6.99 -10.52
N PRO A 128 -24.13 8.32 -10.69
CA PRO A 128 -24.98 9.30 -10.02
C PRO A 128 -26.44 9.32 -10.52
N GLU A 129 -26.71 8.72 -11.69
CA GLU A 129 -28.07 8.58 -12.22
C GLU A 129 -28.82 7.37 -11.62
N LYS A 130 -28.11 6.42 -11.00
CA LYS A 130 -28.64 5.16 -10.49
C LYS A 130 -28.61 5.01 -8.98
N ILE A 131 -27.69 5.70 -8.32
CA ILE A 131 -27.51 5.69 -6.87
C ILE A 131 -27.79 7.08 -6.32
N ASN A 132 -28.72 7.18 -5.39
CA ASN A 132 -28.88 8.38 -4.59
C ASN A 132 -27.79 8.39 -3.50
N GLU A 133 -26.95 9.42 -3.48
CA GLU A 133 -25.88 9.57 -2.50
C GLU A 133 -26.39 9.55 -1.05
N ALA A 134 -27.62 10.04 -0.80
CA ALA A 134 -28.24 10.00 0.52
C ALA A 134 -28.53 8.57 1.05
N ASP A 135 -28.52 7.55 0.20
CA ASP A 135 -28.62 6.14 0.60
C ASP A 135 -27.25 5.54 1.01
N LEU A 136 -26.15 6.29 0.84
CA LEU A 136 -24.80 5.90 1.21
C LEU A 136 -24.39 6.55 2.54
N SER A 137 -23.75 5.81 3.42
CA SER A 137 -23.24 6.34 4.69
C SER A 137 -21.87 5.73 5.06
N ASP A 138 -21.87 4.54 5.56
CA ASP A 138 -20.67 3.77 5.92
C ASP A 138 -20.56 2.47 5.08
N TYR A 139 -19.56 1.64 5.37
CA TYR A 139 -19.43 0.36 4.68
C TYR A 139 -20.62 -0.56 4.95
N LEU A 140 -21.22 -0.50 6.15
CA LEU A 140 -22.33 -1.35 6.52
C LEU A 140 -23.59 -0.99 5.73
N SER A 141 -23.72 0.23 5.22
CA SER A 141 -24.82 0.65 4.35
C SER A 141 -24.91 -0.17 3.05
N LEU A 142 -23.81 -0.80 2.62
CA LEU A 142 -23.82 -1.68 1.46
C LEU A 142 -24.65 -2.96 1.63
N THR A 143 -25.10 -3.26 2.85
CA THR A 143 -26.02 -4.37 3.14
C THR A 143 -27.49 -4.00 2.91
N ASN A 144 -27.80 -2.73 2.65
CA ASN A 144 -29.15 -2.26 2.44
C ASN A 144 -29.81 -2.97 1.23
N PRO A 145 -30.99 -3.60 1.38
CA PRO A 145 -31.70 -4.27 0.29
C PRO A 145 -32.01 -3.38 -0.92
N LYS A 146 -32.05 -2.06 -0.77
CA LYS A 146 -32.19 -1.12 -1.90
C LYS A 146 -31.02 -1.21 -2.91
N LEU A 147 -29.87 -1.76 -2.49
CA LEU A 147 -28.69 -1.96 -3.31
C LEU A 147 -28.62 -3.36 -3.94
N LYS A 148 -29.68 -4.16 -3.83
CA LYS A 148 -29.73 -5.51 -4.40
C LYS A 148 -29.49 -5.49 -5.91
N GLY A 149 -28.50 -6.29 -6.36
CA GLY A 149 -28.10 -6.38 -7.76
C GLY A 149 -27.39 -5.13 -8.30
N LYS A 150 -26.85 -4.26 -7.42
CA LYS A 150 -26.21 -3.00 -7.83
C LYS A 150 -24.72 -2.95 -7.52
N ILE A 151 -24.22 -3.78 -6.61
CA ILE A 151 -22.83 -3.70 -6.15
C ILE A 151 -21.94 -4.62 -6.95
N ILE A 152 -20.79 -4.11 -7.35
CA ILE A 152 -19.69 -4.88 -7.95
C ILE A 152 -18.40 -4.68 -7.18
N THR A 153 -17.58 -5.70 -7.13
CA THR A 153 -16.29 -5.66 -6.42
C THR A 153 -15.31 -6.70 -6.97
N ARG A 154 -14.09 -6.61 -6.53
CA ARG A 154 -13.05 -7.64 -6.74
C ARG A 154 -13.30 -8.84 -5.84
N SER A 155 -12.59 -9.96 -6.12
CA SER A 155 -12.55 -11.12 -5.23
C SER A 155 -12.13 -10.74 -3.80
N SER A 156 -12.70 -11.43 -2.82
CA SER A 156 -12.29 -11.35 -1.41
C SER A 156 -10.84 -11.75 -1.17
N THR A 157 -10.27 -12.57 -2.05
CA THR A 157 -8.86 -13.00 -1.98
C THR A 157 -7.87 -11.86 -2.25
N ASN A 158 -8.36 -10.74 -2.81
CA ASN A 158 -7.53 -9.57 -3.02
C ASN A 158 -7.15 -8.90 -1.70
N ALA A 159 -5.88 -8.50 -1.57
CA ALA A 159 -5.33 -7.88 -0.36
C ALA A 159 -6.15 -6.67 0.14
N TYR A 160 -6.67 -5.83 -0.77
CA TYR A 160 -7.42 -4.63 -0.39
C TYR A 160 -8.80 -4.95 0.21
N ASN A 161 -9.48 -6.00 -0.27
CA ASN A 161 -10.73 -6.46 0.30
C ASN A 161 -10.50 -7.21 1.62
N LYS A 162 -9.42 -8.00 1.72
CA LYS A 162 -8.98 -8.59 3.00
C LYS A 162 -8.73 -7.50 4.06
N ALA A 163 -8.01 -6.43 3.70
CA ALA A 163 -7.72 -5.33 4.61
C ALA A 163 -8.99 -4.55 5.01
N LEU A 164 -9.91 -4.28 4.06
CA LEU A 164 -11.19 -3.66 4.38
C LEU A 164 -12.00 -4.52 5.36
N LEU A 165 -12.13 -5.82 5.11
CA LEU A 165 -12.87 -6.71 5.99
C LEU A 165 -12.20 -6.84 7.35
N ALA A 166 -10.85 -6.88 7.40
CA ALA A 166 -10.08 -6.86 8.64
C ALA A 166 -10.29 -5.55 9.43
N SER A 167 -10.42 -4.41 8.75
CA SER A 167 -10.78 -3.13 9.37
C SER A 167 -12.21 -3.16 9.95
N ILE A 168 -13.16 -3.75 9.24
CA ILE A 168 -14.54 -3.92 9.75
C ILE A 168 -14.55 -4.83 10.97
N ILE A 169 -13.76 -5.91 10.99
CA ILE A 169 -13.59 -6.77 12.18
C ILE A 169 -13.02 -5.97 13.36
N ALA A 170 -11.98 -5.19 13.12
CA ALA A 170 -11.31 -4.42 14.15
C ALA A 170 -12.19 -3.31 14.75
N ASN A 171 -13.05 -2.69 13.93
CA ASN A 171 -13.94 -1.62 14.37
C ASN A 171 -15.28 -2.13 14.95
N HIS A 172 -15.81 -3.25 14.46
CA HIS A 172 -17.18 -3.69 14.75
C HIS A 172 -17.30 -5.13 15.27
N GLY A 173 -16.20 -5.89 15.29
CA GLY A 173 -16.18 -7.29 15.69
C GLY A 173 -16.58 -8.27 14.60
N GLU A 174 -16.26 -9.56 14.82
CA GLU A 174 -16.42 -10.65 13.84
C GLU A 174 -17.88 -10.90 13.45
N ALA A 175 -18.80 -10.84 14.42
CA ALA A 175 -20.22 -11.07 14.16
C ALA A 175 -20.79 -10.04 13.18
N LYS A 176 -20.46 -8.75 13.37
CA LYS A 176 -20.91 -7.67 12.49
C LYS A 176 -20.22 -7.72 11.12
N ALA A 177 -18.97 -8.12 11.07
CA ALA A 177 -18.24 -8.33 9.82
C ALA A 177 -18.84 -9.48 8.99
N LEU A 178 -19.30 -10.55 9.64
CA LEU A 178 -20.00 -11.66 8.96
C LEU A 178 -21.37 -11.23 8.44
N GLU A 179 -22.14 -10.47 9.24
CA GLU A 179 -23.41 -9.88 8.82
C GLU A 179 -23.21 -8.97 7.59
N PHE A 180 -22.21 -8.08 7.68
CA PHE A 180 -21.79 -7.23 6.54
C PHE A 180 -21.48 -8.05 5.30
N THR A 181 -20.63 -9.06 5.43
CA THR A 181 -20.20 -9.88 4.27
C THR A 181 -21.38 -10.56 3.60
N LYS A 182 -22.30 -11.17 4.37
CA LYS A 182 -23.51 -11.81 3.83
C LYS A 182 -24.43 -10.80 3.14
N GLY A 183 -24.66 -9.64 3.74
CA GLY A 183 -25.50 -8.60 3.16
C GLY A 183 -24.89 -7.98 1.90
N LEU A 184 -23.57 -7.76 1.91
CA LEU A 184 -22.84 -7.29 0.74
C LEU A 184 -22.96 -8.27 -0.43
N VAL A 185 -22.73 -9.57 -0.19
CA VAL A 185 -22.84 -10.63 -1.21
C VAL A 185 -24.27 -10.72 -1.77
N ALA A 186 -25.29 -10.57 -0.92
CA ALA A 186 -26.69 -10.57 -1.35
C ALA A 186 -27.03 -9.41 -2.31
N ASN A 187 -26.23 -8.35 -2.30
CA ASN A 187 -26.39 -7.15 -3.12
C ASN A 187 -25.51 -7.12 -4.37
N PHE A 188 -24.68 -8.15 -4.60
CA PHE A 188 -23.85 -8.20 -5.80
C PHE A 188 -24.67 -8.25 -7.09
N ALA A 189 -24.28 -7.45 -8.06
CA ALA A 189 -24.82 -7.46 -9.42
C ALA A 189 -24.28 -8.67 -10.22
N ARG A 190 -23.08 -9.11 -9.90
CA ARG A 190 -22.38 -10.23 -10.55
C ARG A 190 -21.32 -10.82 -9.63
N ASP A 191 -20.81 -11.99 -9.97
CA ASP A 191 -19.66 -12.60 -9.29
C ASP A 191 -18.47 -11.65 -9.28
N PRO A 192 -17.73 -11.54 -8.15
CA PRO A 192 -16.52 -10.72 -8.02
C PRO A 192 -15.45 -11.13 -9.04
N LYS A 193 -14.90 -10.16 -9.77
CA LYS A 193 -13.84 -10.38 -10.76
C LYS A 193 -13.12 -9.09 -11.13
N GLY A 194 -11.94 -9.19 -11.72
CA GLY A 194 -11.18 -8.07 -12.29
C GLY A 194 -10.44 -7.21 -11.25
N SER A 195 -9.90 -6.11 -11.71
CA SER A 195 -9.18 -5.10 -10.93
C SER A 195 -10.10 -3.94 -10.50
N ASP A 196 -9.60 -3.01 -9.69
CA ASP A 196 -10.37 -1.81 -9.32
C ASP A 196 -10.70 -0.94 -10.55
N ARG A 197 -9.80 -0.85 -11.56
CA ARG A 197 -10.10 -0.16 -12.82
C ARG A 197 -11.24 -0.84 -13.58
N ASP A 198 -11.27 -2.18 -13.57
CA ASP A 198 -12.35 -2.93 -14.20
C ASP A 198 -13.69 -2.73 -13.49
N GLN A 199 -13.69 -2.50 -12.16
CA GLN A 199 -14.89 -2.12 -11.44
C GLN A 199 -15.36 -0.72 -11.87
N ILE A 200 -14.46 0.27 -11.99
CA ILE A 200 -14.82 1.64 -12.44
C ILE A 200 -15.41 1.59 -13.85
N ARG A 201 -14.77 0.85 -14.78
CA ARG A 201 -15.28 0.66 -16.15
C ARG A 201 -16.65 -0.03 -16.15
N ALA A 202 -16.85 -1.01 -15.29
CA ALA A 202 -18.08 -1.78 -15.19
C ALA A 202 -19.25 -0.93 -14.63
N VAL A 203 -19.00 -0.02 -13.67
CA VAL A 203 -20.02 0.95 -13.22
C VAL A 203 -20.43 1.87 -14.37
N ALA A 204 -19.48 2.41 -15.13
CA ALA A 204 -19.79 3.26 -16.28
C ALA A 204 -20.54 2.51 -17.40
N ALA A 205 -20.29 1.20 -17.55
CA ALA A 205 -20.96 0.34 -18.52
C ALA A 205 -22.35 -0.15 -18.05
N GLY A 206 -22.70 0.03 -16.77
CA GLY A 206 -23.97 -0.41 -16.21
C GLY A 206 -24.03 -1.88 -15.79
N ASP A 207 -22.86 -2.56 -15.65
CA ASP A 207 -22.77 -3.93 -15.10
C ASP A 207 -23.11 -4.00 -13.60
N GLY A 208 -23.11 -2.86 -12.95
CA GLY A 208 -23.50 -2.57 -11.58
C GLY A 208 -23.50 -1.06 -11.39
N ASP A 209 -24.13 -0.57 -10.34
CA ASP A 209 -24.33 0.87 -10.12
C ASP A 209 -23.34 1.47 -9.13
N LEU A 210 -22.68 0.62 -8.33
CA LEU A 210 -21.71 1.01 -7.28
C LEU A 210 -20.59 -0.01 -7.18
N ALA A 211 -19.35 0.47 -6.99
CA ALA A 211 -18.18 -0.37 -6.77
C ALA A 211 -17.33 0.10 -5.59
N ILE A 212 -16.64 -0.84 -4.93
CA ILE A 212 -15.64 -0.59 -3.89
C ILE A 212 -14.25 -0.59 -4.54
N VAL A 213 -13.54 0.55 -4.50
CA VAL A 213 -12.23 0.72 -5.15
C VAL A 213 -11.27 1.54 -4.29
N ASN A 214 -9.98 1.48 -4.59
CA ASN A 214 -9.01 2.41 -4.00
C ASN A 214 -8.96 3.71 -4.79
N THR A 215 -8.79 4.83 -4.09
CA THR A 215 -8.77 6.20 -4.64
C THR A 215 -7.82 6.36 -5.81
N TYR A 216 -6.59 5.87 -5.67
CA TYR A 216 -5.53 6.10 -6.67
C TYR A 216 -5.84 5.51 -8.04
N TYR A 217 -6.66 4.45 -8.14
CA TYR A 217 -7.06 3.92 -9.44
C TYR A 217 -7.90 4.91 -10.24
N LEU A 218 -8.81 5.62 -9.57
CA LEU A 218 -9.59 6.69 -10.21
C LEU A 218 -8.65 7.84 -10.61
N GLY A 219 -7.71 8.22 -9.74
CA GLY A 219 -6.71 9.24 -10.03
C GLY A 219 -5.88 8.92 -11.27
N VAL A 220 -5.38 7.69 -11.37
CA VAL A 220 -4.61 7.23 -12.53
C VAL A 220 -5.46 7.22 -13.81
N MET A 221 -6.72 6.81 -13.75
CA MET A 221 -7.60 6.85 -14.92
C MET A 221 -7.90 8.29 -15.39
N LEU A 222 -8.10 9.22 -14.45
CA LEU A 222 -8.35 10.63 -14.76
C LEU A 222 -7.16 11.34 -15.43
N ASN A 223 -5.94 10.92 -15.12
CA ASN A 223 -4.68 11.56 -15.56
C ASN A 223 -3.87 10.70 -16.53
N GLY A 224 -4.41 9.56 -16.97
CA GLY A 224 -3.77 8.68 -17.94
C GLY A 224 -3.84 9.20 -19.37
N GLU A 225 -3.29 8.44 -20.31
CA GLU A 225 -3.27 8.78 -21.75
C GLU A 225 -4.50 8.22 -22.49
N ASP A 226 -5.16 7.21 -21.94
CA ASP A 226 -6.35 6.60 -22.55
C ASP A 226 -7.58 7.50 -22.38
N LYS A 227 -7.97 8.15 -23.47
CA LYS A 227 -9.14 9.04 -23.49
C LYS A 227 -10.42 8.36 -23.03
N LYS A 228 -10.59 7.07 -23.36
CA LYS A 228 -11.77 6.29 -22.95
C LYS A 228 -11.80 6.10 -21.42
N ASP A 229 -10.66 5.79 -20.82
CA ASP A 229 -10.55 5.68 -19.36
C ASP A 229 -10.81 7.01 -18.66
N ILE A 230 -10.34 8.14 -19.25
CA ILE A 230 -10.61 9.48 -18.73
C ILE A 230 -12.13 9.81 -18.76
N GLU A 231 -12.81 9.51 -19.87
CA GLU A 231 -14.27 9.73 -19.99
C GLU A 231 -15.03 8.84 -18.99
N ILE A 232 -14.67 7.58 -18.86
CA ILE A 232 -15.23 6.65 -17.89
C ILE A 232 -15.04 7.19 -16.47
N ALA A 233 -13.82 7.58 -16.10
CA ALA A 233 -13.53 8.09 -14.77
C ALA A 233 -14.30 9.39 -14.44
N LYS A 234 -14.58 10.24 -15.44
CA LYS A 234 -15.41 11.44 -15.30
C LYS A 234 -16.90 11.16 -15.17
N SER A 235 -17.38 10.01 -15.65
CA SER A 235 -18.81 9.65 -15.62
C SER A 235 -19.28 9.10 -14.26
N VAL A 236 -18.37 8.73 -13.37
CA VAL A 236 -18.68 8.21 -12.05
C VAL A 236 -18.42 9.26 -10.98
N LYS A 237 -19.11 9.14 -9.84
CA LYS A 237 -18.84 9.92 -8.63
C LYS A 237 -18.13 9.10 -7.58
N ILE A 238 -17.40 9.81 -6.72
CA ILE A 238 -16.68 9.26 -5.57
C ILE A 238 -17.47 9.54 -4.28
N PHE A 239 -17.51 8.57 -3.38
CA PHE A 239 -18.05 8.72 -2.03
C PHE A 239 -17.06 8.17 -1.00
N PHE A 240 -16.76 8.97 0.00
CA PHE A 240 -15.91 8.57 1.15
C PHE A 240 -16.83 8.05 2.27
N PRO A 241 -16.86 6.72 2.53
CA PRO A 241 -17.77 6.17 3.52
C PRO A 241 -17.31 6.44 4.96
N ALA A 242 -18.24 6.25 5.90
CA ALA A 242 -18.03 6.28 7.35
C ALA A 242 -17.61 7.66 7.93
N GLN A 243 -18.01 8.77 7.28
CA GLN A 243 -17.63 10.12 7.71
C GLN A 243 -18.20 10.47 9.09
N GLU A 244 -19.40 10.00 9.43
CA GLU A 244 -20.07 10.22 10.71
C GLU A 244 -19.68 9.18 11.78
N THR A 245 -18.91 8.15 11.40
CA THR A 245 -18.55 7.03 12.30
C THR A 245 -17.04 6.90 12.43
N THR A 246 -16.43 5.81 11.96
CA THR A 246 -15.01 5.49 12.12
C THR A 246 -14.07 6.33 11.25
N GLY A 247 -14.58 6.88 10.15
CA GLY A 247 -13.78 7.41 9.06
C GLY A 247 -13.56 6.37 7.95
N THR A 248 -13.16 6.85 6.78
CA THR A 248 -12.89 6.00 5.62
C THR A 248 -11.67 5.12 5.86
N HIS A 249 -11.80 3.81 5.60
CA HIS A 249 -10.71 2.85 5.72
C HIS A 249 -9.50 3.26 4.89
N MET A 250 -8.35 3.36 5.56
CA MET A 250 -7.06 3.64 4.95
C MET A 250 -6.20 2.38 4.92
N ASN A 251 -5.53 2.15 3.81
CA ASN A 251 -4.49 1.15 3.70
C ASN A 251 -3.19 1.80 3.22
N ILE A 252 -2.06 1.11 3.38
CA ILE A 252 -0.74 1.65 3.12
C ILE A 252 0.05 0.79 2.14
N SER A 253 0.99 1.40 1.42
CA SER A 253 2.23 0.72 1.06
C SER A 253 3.27 1.07 2.11
N GLY A 254 4.12 0.14 2.46
CA GLY A 254 5.11 0.39 3.48
C GLY A 254 6.37 -0.46 3.30
N ALA A 255 7.38 -0.12 4.09
CA ALA A 255 8.69 -0.77 4.05
C ALA A 255 9.18 -1.13 5.46
N GLY A 256 9.96 -2.20 5.54
CA GLY A 256 10.73 -2.58 6.72
C GLY A 256 12.12 -3.10 6.34
N VAL A 257 13.09 -2.93 7.23
CA VAL A 257 14.41 -3.54 7.08
C VAL A 257 14.31 -5.01 7.48
N THR A 258 14.83 -5.89 6.63
CA THR A 258 14.77 -7.33 6.89
C THR A 258 15.63 -7.71 8.09
N LYS A 259 15.26 -8.79 8.77
CA LYS A 259 15.93 -9.25 10.01
C LYS A 259 17.43 -9.43 9.84
N PHE A 260 17.85 -9.95 8.69
CA PHE A 260 19.24 -10.30 8.41
C PHE A 260 19.86 -9.41 7.32
N ALA A 261 19.37 -8.15 7.19
CA ALA A 261 19.89 -7.18 6.25
C ALA A 261 21.41 -7.01 6.41
N LYS A 262 22.15 -7.23 5.32
CA LYS A 262 23.62 -7.08 5.28
C LYS A 262 24.01 -5.61 5.12
N ASN A 263 23.17 -4.83 4.45
CA ASN A 263 23.37 -3.41 4.18
C ASN A 263 22.36 -2.55 4.98
N LYS A 264 22.20 -2.81 6.28
CA LYS A 264 21.20 -2.16 7.16
C LYS A 264 21.23 -0.63 7.06
N GLU A 265 22.41 -0.01 7.10
CA GLU A 265 22.53 1.46 7.05
C GLU A 265 22.01 2.01 5.72
N ASN A 266 22.31 1.35 4.60
CA ASN A 266 21.82 1.74 3.28
C ASN A 266 20.30 1.52 3.17
N ALA A 267 19.78 0.45 3.77
CA ALA A 267 18.35 0.17 3.85
C ALA A 267 17.59 1.27 4.61
N VAL A 268 18.12 1.72 5.74
CA VAL A 268 17.55 2.83 6.52
C VAL A 268 17.57 4.12 5.69
N LYS A 269 18.71 4.46 5.06
CA LYS A 269 18.83 5.64 4.18
C LYS A 269 17.81 5.62 3.04
N LEU A 270 17.57 4.44 2.44
CA LEU A 270 16.56 4.32 1.38
C LEU A 270 15.16 4.60 1.91
N ILE A 271 14.76 4.05 3.06
CA ILE A 271 13.43 4.28 3.64
C ILE A 271 13.29 5.75 4.06
N GLU A 272 14.33 6.36 4.63
CA GLU A 272 14.36 7.79 4.95
C GLU A 272 14.17 8.66 3.70
N PHE A 273 14.90 8.36 2.62
CA PHE A 273 14.74 9.03 1.33
C PHE A 273 13.31 8.92 0.81
N LEU A 274 12.73 7.71 0.82
CA LEU A 274 11.35 7.48 0.37
C LEU A 274 10.30 8.21 1.24
N SER A 275 10.62 8.59 2.48
CA SER A 275 9.80 9.40 3.36
C SER A 275 9.99 10.92 3.20
N SER A 276 10.99 11.34 2.44
CA SER A 276 11.31 12.76 2.23
C SER A 276 10.19 13.48 1.47
N SER A 277 10.11 14.81 1.61
CA SER A 277 9.11 15.60 0.90
C SER A 277 9.19 15.43 -0.62
N GLU A 278 10.39 15.28 -1.16
CA GLU A 278 10.60 15.08 -2.59
C GLU A 278 10.05 13.73 -3.08
N ALA A 279 10.40 12.65 -2.39
CA ALA A 279 9.92 11.31 -2.74
C ALA A 279 8.39 11.20 -2.57
N GLN A 280 7.87 11.79 -1.50
CA GLN A 280 6.43 11.80 -1.23
C GLN A 280 5.64 12.60 -2.28
N SER A 281 6.19 13.71 -2.78
CA SER A 281 5.60 14.45 -3.90
C SER A 281 5.61 13.61 -5.19
N THR A 282 6.69 12.87 -5.45
CA THR A 282 6.79 11.97 -6.61
C THR A 282 5.75 10.84 -6.54
N PHE A 283 5.52 10.24 -5.36
CA PHE A 283 4.45 9.25 -5.18
C PHE A 283 3.05 9.88 -5.38
N ALA A 284 2.82 11.06 -4.80
CA ALA A 284 1.54 11.75 -4.91
C ALA A 284 1.19 12.10 -6.35
N GLU A 285 2.13 12.63 -7.13
CA GLU A 285 1.90 13.02 -8.53
C GLU A 285 1.90 11.81 -9.47
N GLY A 286 2.81 10.86 -9.29
CA GLY A 286 2.97 9.72 -10.20
C GLY A 286 1.89 8.64 -10.05
N ASN A 287 1.41 8.41 -8.84
CA ASN A 287 0.45 7.35 -8.54
C ASN A 287 -0.89 7.85 -8.01
N HIS A 288 -1.04 9.15 -7.71
CA HIS A 288 -2.23 9.70 -7.06
C HIS A 288 -2.57 9.02 -5.72
N GLU A 289 -1.54 8.56 -5.01
CA GLU A 289 -1.64 8.08 -3.63
C GLU A 289 -1.54 9.26 -2.65
N TYR A 290 -2.13 9.15 -1.47
CA TYR A 290 -1.95 10.17 -0.43
C TYR A 290 -0.54 10.05 0.18
N PRO A 291 0.18 11.17 0.34
CA PRO A 291 1.46 11.16 1.03
C PRO A 291 1.28 10.82 2.52
N VAL A 292 2.30 10.19 3.10
CA VAL A 292 2.35 9.94 4.55
C VAL A 292 3.06 11.07 5.30
N ASN A 293 3.94 11.80 4.62
CA ASN A 293 4.60 12.96 5.19
C ASN A 293 3.61 14.14 5.27
N PRO A 294 3.29 14.65 6.48
CA PRO A 294 2.28 15.67 6.67
C PRO A 294 2.62 17.02 6.02
N ASN A 295 3.89 17.23 5.65
CA ASN A 295 4.34 18.46 4.98
C ASN A 295 4.14 18.42 3.46
N VAL A 296 3.65 17.31 2.90
CA VAL A 296 3.45 17.12 1.46
C VAL A 296 1.96 17.08 1.15
N LYS A 297 1.56 17.85 0.15
CA LYS A 297 0.17 17.87 -0.34
C LYS A 297 -0.07 16.70 -1.31
N PRO A 298 -1.30 16.16 -1.35
CA PRO A 298 -1.68 15.23 -2.40
C PRO A 298 -1.66 15.92 -3.78
N SER A 299 -1.67 15.14 -4.87
CA SER A 299 -1.78 15.67 -6.23
C SER A 299 -3.04 16.54 -6.40
N ALA A 300 -3.05 17.43 -7.37
CA ALA A 300 -4.19 18.29 -7.66
C ALA A 300 -5.49 17.49 -7.86
N THR A 301 -5.42 16.34 -8.54
CA THR A 301 -6.55 15.44 -8.74
C THR A 301 -7.09 14.92 -7.41
N VAL A 302 -6.23 14.40 -6.53
CA VAL A 302 -6.62 13.86 -5.24
C VAL A 302 -7.14 14.96 -4.31
N ALA A 303 -6.53 16.15 -4.33
CA ALA A 303 -6.97 17.32 -3.58
C ALA A 303 -8.36 17.82 -4.03
N SER A 304 -8.72 17.66 -5.31
CA SER A 304 -10.02 18.06 -5.83
C SER A 304 -11.21 17.27 -5.28
N TRP A 305 -10.95 16.09 -4.70
CA TRP A 305 -12.00 15.28 -4.03
C TRP A 305 -12.35 15.79 -2.63
N GLY A 306 -11.67 16.84 -2.15
CA GLY A 306 -11.91 17.45 -0.86
C GLY A 306 -11.23 16.73 0.30
N THR A 307 -11.59 17.16 1.51
CA THR A 307 -11.11 16.55 2.76
C THR A 307 -12.14 15.55 3.27
N PHE A 308 -11.66 14.51 3.92
CA PHE A 308 -12.50 13.49 4.53
C PHE A 308 -11.88 13.01 5.85
N LYS A 309 -12.71 12.42 6.70
CA LYS A 309 -12.26 11.77 7.93
C LYS A 309 -11.64 10.42 7.59
N GLU A 310 -10.35 10.26 7.89
CA GLU A 310 -9.65 8.98 7.78
C GLU A 310 -9.94 8.11 9.01
N ASP A 311 -10.08 6.81 8.81
CA ASP A 311 -10.04 5.85 9.91
C ASP A 311 -8.58 5.78 10.42
N THR A 312 -8.38 6.20 11.67
CA THR A 312 -7.09 6.22 12.35
C THR A 312 -6.86 5.02 13.26
N ILE A 313 -7.60 3.93 13.04
CA ILE A 313 -7.38 2.67 13.75
C ILE A 313 -5.92 2.23 13.60
N ASP A 314 -5.35 1.69 14.67
CA ASP A 314 -4.01 1.10 14.59
C ASP A 314 -3.95 0.05 13.49
N LEU A 315 -3.10 0.29 12.50
CA LEU A 315 -2.92 -0.59 11.34
C LEU A 315 -2.47 -2.00 11.73
N THR A 316 -1.82 -2.16 12.88
CA THR A 316 -1.46 -3.48 13.43
C THR A 316 -2.71 -4.32 13.66
N LYS A 317 -3.80 -3.73 14.17
CA LYS A 317 -5.09 -4.43 14.36
C LYS A 317 -5.69 -4.91 13.05
N ILE A 318 -5.51 -4.17 11.96
CA ILE A 318 -5.93 -4.62 10.64
C ILE A 318 -5.11 -5.83 10.21
N GLY A 319 -3.77 -5.76 10.39
CA GLY A 319 -2.87 -6.87 10.11
C GLY A 319 -3.24 -8.15 10.87
N GLU A 320 -3.46 -8.04 12.19
CA GLU A 320 -3.85 -9.14 13.09
C GLU A 320 -5.17 -9.82 12.67
N ASN A 321 -6.11 -9.07 12.11
CA ASN A 321 -7.40 -9.59 11.67
C ASN A 321 -7.43 -10.10 10.22
N THR A 322 -6.30 -10.03 9.48
CA THR A 322 -6.26 -10.44 8.07
C THR A 322 -6.67 -11.91 7.87
N LYS A 323 -6.22 -12.82 8.72
CA LYS A 323 -6.61 -14.24 8.65
C LYS A 323 -8.09 -14.44 8.92
N LYS A 324 -8.62 -13.81 9.97
CA LYS A 324 -10.05 -13.83 10.30
C LYS A 324 -10.91 -13.26 9.17
N ALA A 325 -10.41 -12.23 8.47
CA ALA A 325 -11.10 -11.67 7.31
C ALA A 325 -11.27 -12.69 6.19
N VAL A 326 -10.27 -13.56 5.94
CA VAL A 326 -10.39 -14.66 4.97
C VAL A 326 -11.45 -15.68 5.40
N ASP A 327 -11.48 -16.04 6.69
CA ASP A 327 -12.45 -16.99 7.23
C ASP A 327 -13.88 -16.43 7.13
N ILE A 328 -14.09 -15.15 7.48
CA ILE A 328 -15.37 -14.46 7.39
C ILE A 328 -15.83 -14.28 5.94
N ALA A 329 -14.92 -13.95 5.03
CA ALA A 329 -15.24 -13.87 3.60
C ALA A 329 -15.76 -15.22 3.07
N THR A 330 -15.10 -16.32 3.47
CA THR A 330 -15.53 -17.68 3.12
C THR A 330 -16.90 -18.03 3.69
N GLN A 331 -17.14 -17.76 4.99
CA GLN A 331 -18.42 -17.99 5.67
C GLN A 331 -19.55 -17.14 5.09
N GLY A 332 -19.25 -15.94 4.61
CA GLY A 332 -20.19 -15.03 3.96
C GLY A 332 -20.37 -15.27 2.45
N ASN A 333 -19.69 -16.26 1.87
CA ASN A 333 -19.70 -16.57 0.44
C ASN A 333 -19.18 -15.43 -0.47
N TRP A 334 -18.30 -14.59 0.04
CA TRP A 334 -17.61 -13.60 -0.79
C TRP A 334 -16.44 -14.29 -1.52
N LYS A 335 -16.64 -14.59 -2.77
CA LYS A 335 -15.66 -15.25 -3.65
C LYS A 335 -14.45 -14.36 -3.98
#